data_58ce49ca7f7f7919f9e092dc86e09be3
#
_entry.id   58ce49ca7f7f7919f9e092dc86e09be3
#
_cell.length_a   1.000
_cell.length_b   1.000
_cell.length_c   1.000
_cell.angle_alpha   90.00
_cell.angle_beta   90.00
_cell.angle_gamma   90.00
#
_symmetry.space_group_name_H-M   'P 1'
#
loop_
_entity.id
_entity.type
_entity.pdbx_description
1 polymer ?
#
loop_
_entity_poly.entity_id
_entity_poly.type
_entity_poly.pdbx_seq_one_letter_code
_entity_poly.pdbx_strand_id
1 'polypeptide(L)'
;MEFPESNLMQTLPKQFFAALVAKVNKKIAEGYDVINLGQGNPDQPTFDYIIEGLKEAAERPINNKYSQFRGQPTFKKACAAFYQEKYGVELDSEKEICVLGGSKIGLVELPWALMNPGDTIILPDPGYPDYLSGVALGQVKLETVPLKAENDFLPDYDDIPEDVAKKAKFIYLNYPNNPTGAVATREFWEKTVAFAKKYNVGVVSDFAYGALGFDGYKNPSFLETPGAKDVGIELYTFSKTFNMAGWRLAFAAGNQEMIEALNLIQDHLFVSVYPAVQDAGIVALESPERDPEIAKLVALYQSRRDAFVNAAEKIGWHAFKSGGTFYAWMTVPKGYTSEQFADVLLNEAHVAVAPGKGFGEAGDGYVRIGLLVSPERLVEAVERIDKLNLFEKE
;
A
#
# COMPACT_ATOMS: atom_id res chain seq x y z
N MET A 1 11.74 -35.11 -19.35
CA MET A 1 10.70 -34.22 -19.87
C MET A 1 10.90 -32.88 -19.17
N GLU A 2 11.03 -31.79 -19.92
CA GLU A 2 11.20 -30.45 -19.38
C GLU A 2 9.89 -29.70 -19.45
N PHE A 3 9.62 -28.86 -18.44
CA PHE A 3 8.42 -28.01 -18.37
C PHE A 3 8.86 -26.54 -18.24
N PRO A 4 9.31 -25.92 -19.35
CA PRO A 4 9.72 -24.51 -19.28
C PRO A 4 8.52 -23.60 -18.93
N GLU A 5 8.81 -22.51 -18.23
CA GLU A 5 7.81 -21.47 -17.98
C GLU A 5 7.34 -20.84 -19.28
N SER A 6 6.08 -20.41 -19.32
CA SER A 6 5.55 -19.66 -20.47
C SER A 6 6.26 -18.31 -20.62
N ASN A 7 6.24 -17.76 -21.84
CA ASN A 7 6.81 -16.43 -22.11
C ASN A 7 6.19 -15.36 -21.19
N LEU A 8 4.91 -15.46 -20.87
CA LEU A 8 4.25 -14.55 -19.96
C LEU A 8 4.85 -14.61 -18.54
N MET A 9 5.12 -15.84 -18.02
CA MET A 9 5.73 -16.00 -16.70
C MET A 9 7.14 -15.42 -16.64
N GLN A 10 7.88 -15.44 -17.74
CA GLN A 10 9.21 -14.84 -17.83
C GLN A 10 9.20 -13.31 -17.80
N THR A 11 8.06 -12.66 -18.05
CA THR A 11 7.90 -11.19 -17.94
C THR A 11 7.66 -10.70 -16.53
N LEU A 12 7.35 -11.60 -15.58
CA LEU A 12 7.08 -11.20 -14.20
C LEU A 12 8.31 -10.57 -13.54
N PRO A 13 8.14 -9.47 -12.80
CA PRO A 13 9.24 -8.82 -12.12
C PRO A 13 9.83 -9.74 -11.04
N LYS A 14 11.14 -9.65 -10.83
CA LYS A 14 11.78 -10.33 -9.70
C LYS A 14 11.25 -9.77 -8.40
N GLN A 15 11.00 -10.66 -7.43
CA GLN A 15 10.50 -10.26 -6.11
C GLN A 15 11.60 -9.54 -5.30
N PHE A 16 11.54 -8.22 -5.30
CA PHE A 16 12.52 -7.35 -4.63
C PHE A 16 12.69 -7.70 -3.14
N PHE A 17 11.59 -7.81 -2.41
CA PHE A 17 11.63 -8.07 -0.97
C PHE A 17 12.19 -9.46 -0.61
N ALA A 18 12.07 -10.45 -1.48
CA ALA A 18 12.61 -11.77 -1.23
C ALA A 18 14.15 -11.75 -1.12
N ALA A 19 14.82 -10.98 -1.97
CA ALA A 19 16.27 -10.81 -1.91
C ALA A 19 16.73 -10.12 -0.62
N LEU A 20 16.02 -9.08 -0.18
CA LEU A 20 16.29 -8.39 1.08
C LEU A 20 16.14 -9.34 2.28
N VAL A 21 15.04 -10.10 2.33
CA VAL A 21 14.78 -11.09 3.39
C VAL A 21 15.89 -12.14 3.44
N ALA A 22 16.37 -12.63 2.29
CA ALA A 22 17.47 -13.59 2.23
C ALA A 22 18.78 -13.02 2.80
N LYS A 23 19.13 -11.75 2.50
CA LYS A 23 20.30 -11.07 3.06
C LYS A 23 20.20 -10.94 4.58
N VAL A 24 19.04 -10.51 5.10
CA VAL A 24 18.77 -10.37 6.53
C VAL A 24 18.88 -11.72 7.25
N ASN A 25 18.21 -12.75 6.75
CA ASN A 25 18.24 -14.09 7.35
C ASN A 25 19.65 -14.66 7.39
N LYS A 26 20.47 -14.41 6.37
CA LYS A 26 21.88 -14.81 6.36
C LYS A 26 22.65 -14.16 7.52
N LYS A 27 22.49 -12.85 7.73
CA LYS A 27 23.17 -12.14 8.84
C LYS A 27 22.71 -12.64 10.21
N ILE A 28 21.42 -12.91 10.38
CA ILE A 28 20.89 -13.49 11.62
C ILE A 28 21.49 -14.89 11.86
N ALA A 29 21.59 -15.72 10.81
CA ALA A 29 22.20 -17.05 10.91
C ALA A 29 23.70 -17.00 11.22
N GLU A 30 24.40 -15.92 10.86
CA GLU A 30 25.79 -15.64 11.23
C GLU A 30 25.94 -15.21 12.71
N GLY A 31 24.83 -15.04 13.44
CA GLY A 31 24.81 -14.69 14.88
C GLY A 31 24.73 -13.19 15.18
N TYR A 32 24.50 -12.35 14.18
CA TYR A 32 24.33 -10.90 14.39
C TYR A 32 22.93 -10.55 14.88
N ASP A 33 22.86 -9.59 15.80
CA ASP A 33 21.59 -8.95 16.21
C ASP A 33 21.19 -7.90 15.17
N VAL A 34 20.40 -8.30 14.18
CA VAL A 34 19.94 -7.45 13.08
C VAL A 34 18.66 -6.72 13.47
N ILE A 35 18.67 -5.38 13.39
CA ILE A 35 17.47 -4.56 13.46
C ILE A 35 16.85 -4.47 12.05
N ASN A 36 15.78 -5.20 11.81
CA ASN A 36 15.17 -5.25 10.49
C ASN A 36 14.11 -4.15 10.30
N LEU A 37 14.50 -3.05 9.70
CA LEU A 37 13.63 -1.93 9.29
C LEU A 37 13.26 -1.97 7.79
N GLY A 38 13.66 -3.01 7.06
CA GLY A 38 13.35 -3.18 5.64
C GLY A 38 11.96 -3.78 5.36
N GLN A 39 11.29 -4.31 6.37
CA GLN A 39 10.02 -4.99 6.23
C GLN A 39 8.81 -4.03 6.16
N GLY A 40 7.67 -4.55 5.67
CA GLY A 40 6.41 -3.80 5.54
C GLY A 40 5.20 -4.58 6.06
N ASN A 41 5.42 -5.57 6.94
CA ASN A 41 4.36 -6.36 7.55
C ASN A 41 3.99 -5.76 8.91
N PRO A 42 2.69 -5.44 9.18
CA PRO A 42 2.25 -4.98 10.48
C PRO A 42 2.76 -5.90 11.60
N ASP A 43 3.29 -5.31 12.67
CA ASP A 43 3.87 -6.04 13.80
C ASP A 43 2.88 -6.22 14.98
N GLN A 44 1.77 -5.50 14.94
CA GLN A 44 0.75 -5.61 15.97
C GLN A 44 -0.23 -6.75 15.67
N PRO A 45 -0.77 -7.43 16.68
CA PRO A 45 -1.81 -8.45 16.49
C PRO A 45 -3.09 -7.82 15.95
N THR A 46 -3.90 -8.65 15.28
CA THR A 46 -5.29 -8.29 14.97
C THR A 46 -6.04 -8.01 16.29
N PHE A 47 -6.91 -7.02 16.30
CA PHE A 47 -7.66 -6.62 17.49
C PHE A 47 -8.53 -7.77 18.03
N ASP A 48 -8.59 -7.93 19.36
CA ASP A 48 -9.22 -9.07 20.03
C ASP A 48 -10.70 -9.22 19.63
N TYR A 49 -11.46 -8.12 19.54
CA TYR A 49 -12.87 -8.17 19.14
C TYR A 49 -13.09 -8.75 17.74
N ILE A 50 -12.13 -8.59 16.82
CA ILE A 50 -12.18 -9.18 15.47
C ILE A 50 -11.88 -10.68 15.54
N ILE A 51 -10.90 -11.07 16.36
CA ILE A 51 -10.55 -12.48 16.57
C ILE A 51 -11.73 -13.25 17.15
N GLU A 52 -12.42 -12.68 18.15
CA GLU A 52 -13.63 -13.30 18.72
C GLU A 52 -14.75 -13.40 17.67
N GLY A 53 -14.95 -12.33 16.87
CA GLY A 53 -15.90 -12.37 15.75
C GLY A 53 -15.61 -13.48 14.74
N LEU A 54 -14.31 -13.75 14.45
CA LEU A 54 -13.94 -14.87 13.58
C LEU A 54 -14.26 -16.23 14.21
N LYS A 55 -13.97 -16.41 15.51
CA LYS A 55 -14.27 -17.66 16.21
C LYS A 55 -15.77 -17.98 16.14
N GLU A 56 -16.61 -17.01 16.48
CA GLU A 56 -18.06 -17.15 16.39
C GLU A 56 -18.53 -17.44 14.96
N ALA A 57 -17.97 -16.75 13.98
CA ALA A 57 -18.32 -16.93 12.57
C ALA A 57 -17.89 -18.31 12.04
N ALA A 58 -16.74 -18.82 12.46
CA ALA A 58 -16.23 -20.12 12.02
C ALA A 58 -17.08 -21.30 12.56
N GLU A 59 -17.75 -21.13 13.70
CA GLU A 59 -18.65 -22.12 14.27
C GLU A 59 -19.99 -22.26 13.48
N ARG A 60 -20.32 -21.27 12.64
CA ARG A 60 -21.56 -21.31 11.84
C ARG A 60 -21.42 -22.29 10.67
N PRO A 61 -22.22 -23.36 10.59
CA PRO A 61 -22.07 -24.37 9.53
C PRO A 61 -22.24 -23.81 8.10
N ILE A 62 -22.99 -22.71 7.94
CA ILE A 62 -23.18 -22.05 6.64
C ILE A 62 -21.88 -21.47 6.09
N ASN A 63 -20.98 -20.99 6.97
CA ASN A 63 -19.71 -20.40 6.58
C ASN A 63 -18.69 -21.44 6.08
N ASN A 64 -18.95 -22.73 6.28
CA ASN A 64 -18.12 -23.82 5.75
C ASN A 64 -18.55 -24.30 4.35
N LYS A 65 -19.60 -23.71 3.78
CA LYS A 65 -20.02 -23.94 2.40
C LYS A 65 -19.38 -22.94 1.44
N TYR A 66 -19.45 -23.24 0.16
CA TYR A 66 -19.12 -22.23 -0.86
C TYR A 66 -19.90 -20.95 -0.59
N SER A 67 -19.18 -19.82 -0.55
CA SER A 67 -19.79 -18.50 -0.45
C SER A 67 -20.43 -18.11 -1.79
N GLN A 68 -21.21 -17.03 -1.77
CA GLN A 68 -21.62 -16.37 -3.01
C GLN A 68 -20.37 -15.87 -3.75
N PHE A 69 -20.34 -16.04 -5.08
CA PHE A 69 -19.15 -15.74 -5.90
C PHE A 69 -18.60 -14.32 -5.71
N ARG A 70 -19.48 -13.35 -5.52
CA ARG A 70 -19.12 -11.92 -5.42
C ARG A 70 -19.08 -11.40 -3.97
N GLY A 71 -18.92 -12.32 -3.01
CA GLY A 71 -18.90 -12.03 -1.58
C GLY A 71 -20.29 -11.95 -0.95
N GLN A 72 -20.31 -11.83 0.39
CA GLN A 72 -21.56 -11.77 1.15
C GLN A 72 -22.22 -10.39 1.01
N PRO A 73 -23.53 -10.30 0.71
CA PRO A 73 -24.25 -9.03 0.66
C PRO A 73 -24.17 -8.24 1.98
N THR A 74 -24.15 -8.94 3.11
CA THR A 74 -24.00 -8.32 4.44
C THR A 74 -22.67 -7.63 4.61
N PHE A 75 -21.56 -8.25 4.15
CA PHE A 75 -20.24 -7.62 4.18
C PHE A 75 -20.16 -6.40 3.24
N LYS A 76 -20.70 -6.49 2.03
CA LYS A 76 -20.76 -5.37 1.09
C LYS A 76 -21.56 -4.18 1.66
N LYS A 77 -22.69 -4.45 2.36
CA LYS A 77 -23.45 -3.42 3.06
C LYS A 77 -22.66 -2.77 4.19
N ALA A 78 -21.92 -3.55 4.97
CA ALA A 78 -21.04 -3.02 6.02
C ALA A 78 -19.92 -2.12 5.43
N CYS A 79 -19.34 -2.50 4.29
CA CYS A 79 -18.37 -1.65 3.57
C CYS A 79 -18.99 -0.32 3.11
N ALA A 80 -20.21 -0.36 2.54
CA ALA A 80 -20.92 0.85 2.11
C ALA A 80 -21.23 1.77 3.31
N ALA A 81 -21.74 1.20 4.41
CA ALA A 81 -22.03 1.94 5.64
C ALA A 81 -20.77 2.57 6.24
N PHE A 82 -19.65 1.86 6.22
CA PHE A 82 -18.35 2.37 6.67
C PHE A 82 -17.89 3.58 5.84
N TYR A 83 -18.01 3.53 4.51
CA TYR A 83 -17.67 4.67 3.65
C TYR A 83 -18.59 5.87 3.87
N GLN A 84 -19.88 5.63 4.06
CA GLN A 84 -20.84 6.69 4.41
C GLN A 84 -20.50 7.33 5.74
N GLU A 85 -20.18 6.53 6.77
CA GLU A 85 -19.84 7.03 8.10
C GLU A 85 -18.51 7.81 8.13
N LYS A 86 -17.46 7.26 7.49
CA LYS A 86 -16.09 7.81 7.62
C LYS A 86 -15.80 8.93 6.62
N TYR A 87 -16.36 8.82 5.42
CA TYR A 87 -15.99 9.69 4.29
C TYR A 87 -17.19 10.41 3.68
N GLY A 88 -18.42 10.16 4.15
CA GLY A 88 -19.64 10.77 3.58
C GLY A 88 -19.96 10.28 2.17
N VAL A 89 -19.42 9.15 1.76
CA VAL A 89 -19.57 8.60 0.40
C VAL A 89 -20.71 7.58 0.38
N GLU A 90 -21.75 7.86 -0.38
CA GLU A 90 -22.83 6.91 -0.64
C GLU A 90 -22.39 5.90 -1.73
N LEU A 91 -22.54 4.60 -1.43
CA LEU A 91 -22.22 3.50 -2.31
C LEU A 91 -23.39 2.52 -2.45
N ASP A 92 -23.72 2.13 -3.66
CA ASP A 92 -24.60 0.99 -3.92
C ASP A 92 -23.80 -0.29 -3.61
N SER A 93 -24.19 -0.96 -2.52
CA SER A 93 -23.48 -2.17 -2.06
C SER A 93 -23.47 -3.30 -3.07
N GLU A 94 -24.44 -3.38 -3.98
CA GLU A 94 -24.53 -4.44 -4.98
C GLU A 94 -23.68 -4.15 -6.22
N LYS A 95 -23.60 -2.88 -6.63
CA LYS A 95 -23.00 -2.47 -7.91
C LYS A 95 -21.65 -1.78 -7.79
N GLU A 96 -21.41 -1.12 -6.66
CA GLU A 96 -20.23 -0.26 -6.46
C GLU A 96 -19.22 -0.86 -5.46
N ILE A 97 -19.37 -2.14 -5.07
CA ILE A 97 -18.44 -2.84 -4.17
C ILE A 97 -18.09 -4.22 -4.71
N CYS A 98 -16.77 -4.49 -4.79
CA CYS A 98 -16.20 -5.80 -5.10
C CYS A 98 -15.39 -6.30 -3.89
N VAL A 99 -15.66 -7.52 -3.43
CA VAL A 99 -14.91 -8.17 -2.33
C VAL A 99 -13.64 -8.81 -2.88
N LEU A 100 -12.50 -8.57 -2.23
CA LEU A 100 -11.18 -8.95 -2.69
C LEU A 100 -10.44 -9.81 -1.65
N GLY A 101 -9.71 -10.80 -2.10
CA GLY A 101 -8.75 -11.59 -1.30
C GLY A 101 -7.45 -10.80 -0.97
N GLY A 102 -7.61 -9.53 -0.53
CA GLY A 102 -6.56 -8.54 -0.35
C GLY A 102 -6.46 -7.58 -1.54
N SER A 103 -6.10 -6.30 -1.29
CA SER A 103 -6.05 -5.26 -2.33
C SER A 103 -5.09 -5.59 -3.48
N LYS A 104 -3.98 -6.26 -3.20
CA LYS A 104 -3.01 -6.67 -4.24
C LYS A 104 -3.68 -7.45 -5.39
N ILE A 105 -4.62 -8.33 -5.10
CA ILE A 105 -5.32 -9.10 -6.13
C ILE A 105 -6.04 -8.16 -7.09
N GLY A 106 -6.86 -7.23 -6.58
CA GLY A 106 -7.59 -6.27 -7.42
C GLY A 106 -6.65 -5.36 -8.22
N LEU A 107 -5.53 -4.91 -7.61
CA LEU A 107 -4.53 -4.08 -8.30
C LEU A 107 -3.88 -4.82 -9.48
N VAL A 108 -3.69 -6.14 -9.37
CA VAL A 108 -3.12 -6.97 -10.44
C VAL A 108 -4.16 -7.35 -11.48
N GLU A 109 -5.40 -7.61 -11.06
CA GLU A 109 -6.51 -8.01 -11.94
C GLU A 109 -7.04 -6.86 -12.80
N LEU A 110 -7.00 -5.63 -12.32
CA LEU A 110 -7.54 -4.46 -13.04
C LEU A 110 -6.97 -4.28 -14.45
N PRO A 111 -5.64 -4.27 -14.67
CA PRO A 111 -5.10 -4.21 -16.02
C PRO A 111 -5.54 -5.39 -16.89
N TRP A 112 -5.66 -6.55 -16.28
CA TRP A 112 -6.07 -7.76 -16.99
C TRP A 112 -7.56 -7.76 -17.36
N ALA A 113 -8.40 -7.18 -16.52
CA ALA A 113 -9.85 -7.10 -16.74
C ALA A 113 -10.25 -5.97 -17.70
N LEU A 114 -9.51 -4.85 -17.71
CA LEU A 114 -9.96 -3.59 -18.35
C LEU A 114 -9.02 -3.04 -19.42
N MET A 115 -7.86 -3.68 -19.65
CA MET A 115 -6.89 -3.24 -20.64
C MET A 115 -6.58 -4.34 -21.64
N ASN A 116 -6.25 -3.93 -22.86
CA ASN A 116 -5.74 -4.84 -23.87
C ASN A 116 -4.21 -4.85 -23.88
N PRO A 117 -3.57 -5.93 -24.35
CA PRO A 117 -2.13 -5.94 -24.55
C PRO A 117 -1.68 -4.74 -25.39
N GLY A 118 -0.69 -4.00 -24.87
CA GLY A 118 -0.16 -2.79 -25.49
C GLY A 118 -0.87 -1.48 -25.11
N ASP A 119 -1.98 -1.50 -24.38
CA ASP A 119 -2.54 -0.29 -23.75
C ASP A 119 -1.56 0.29 -22.72
N THR A 120 -1.67 1.59 -22.43
CA THR A 120 -0.75 2.30 -21.53
C THR A 120 -1.34 2.49 -20.15
N ILE A 121 -0.54 2.19 -19.11
CA ILE A 121 -0.82 2.50 -17.69
C ILE A 121 0.23 3.45 -17.16
N ILE A 122 -0.18 4.40 -16.31
CA ILE A 122 0.72 5.32 -15.60
C ILE A 122 0.84 4.86 -14.15
N LEU A 123 2.08 4.64 -13.68
CA LEU A 123 2.39 4.33 -12.28
C LEU A 123 3.28 5.41 -11.67
N PRO A 124 3.17 5.67 -10.35
CA PRO A 124 4.08 6.55 -9.64
C PRO A 124 5.49 5.94 -9.55
N ASP A 125 6.51 6.77 -9.60
CA ASP A 125 7.91 6.41 -9.36
C ASP A 125 8.54 7.39 -8.35
N PRO A 126 8.88 6.96 -7.11
CA PRO A 126 8.75 5.60 -6.58
C PRO A 126 7.30 5.17 -6.35
N GLY A 127 7.05 3.86 -6.41
CA GLY A 127 5.72 3.26 -6.21
C GLY A 127 5.78 1.85 -5.60
N TYR A 128 4.62 1.29 -5.28
CA TYR A 128 4.55 -0.06 -4.75
C TYR A 128 4.94 -1.09 -5.82
N PRO A 129 6.00 -1.91 -5.60
CA PRO A 129 6.57 -2.76 -6.66
C PRO A 129 5.61 -3.80 -7.25
N ASP A 130 4.63 -4.25 -6.47
CA ASP A 130 3.70 -5.28 -6.93
C ASP A 130 2.69 -4.79 -8.01
N TYR A 131 2.58 -3.47 -8.26
CA TYR A 131 1.83 -2.97 -9.42
C TYR A 131 2.40 -3.50 -10.74
N LEU A 132 3.72 -3.74 -10.80
CA LEU A 132 4.41 -4.28 -11.98
C LEU A 132 3.93 -5.69 -12.34
N SER A 133 3.38 -6.44 -11.39
CA SER A 133 2.76 -7.74 -11.68
C SER A 133 1.52 -7.60 -12.57
N GLY A 134 0.70 -6.58 -12.32
CA GLY A 134 -0.46 -6.26 -13.17
C GLY A 134 -0.04 -5.79 -14.57
N VAL A 135 1.03 -4.99 -14.64
CA VAL A 135 1.63 -4.56 -15.93
C VAL A 135 2.07 -5.76 -16.77
N ALA A 136 2.80 -6.69 -16.16
CA ALA A 136 3.31 -7.89 -16.84
C ALA A 136 2.17 -8.83 -17.28
N LEU A 137 1.25 -9.17 -16.36
CA LEU A 137 0.15 -10.09 -16.66
C LEU A 137 -0.86 -9.51 -17.65
N GLY A 138 -1.12 -8.21 -17.58
CA GLY A 138 -1.94 -7.49 -18.55
C GLY A 138 -1.25 -7.22 -19.88
N GLN A 139 0.07 -7.48 -19.98
CA GLN A 139 0.90 -7.17 -21.16
C GLN A 139 0.76 -5.71 -21.61
N VAL A 140 0.60 -4.79 -20.64
CA VAL A 140 0.39 -3.37 -20.89
C VAL A 140 1.73 -2.61 -20.88
N LYS A 141 1.74 -1.41 -21.48
CA LYS A 141 2.91 -0.53 -21.50
C LYS A 141 2.93 0.30 -20.25
N LEU A 142 4.08 0.29 -19.57
CA LEU A 142 4.33 1.12 -18.40
C LEU A 142 4.86 2.50 -18.84
N GLU A 143 4.21 3.53 -18.33
CA GLU A 143 4.73 4.89 -18.25
C GLU A 143 4.78 5.29 -16.77
N THR A 144 5.75 6.10 -16.36
CA THR A 144 5.89 6.52 -14.97
C THR A 144 5.73 8.02 -14.81
N VAL A 145 5.17 8.43 -13.65
CA VAL A 145 5.17 9.82 -13.21
C VAL A 145 6.08 9.94 -11.99
N PRO A 146 7.10 10.82 -12.02
CA PRO A 146 8.04 10.94 -10.91
C PRO A 146 7.37 11.61 -9.72
N LEU A 147 7.58 11.05 -8.52
CA LEU A 147 7.21 11.67 -7.25
C LEU A 147 8.43 12.39 -6.69
N LYS A 148 8.39 13.72 -6.67
CA LYS A 148 9.53 14.58 -6.31
C LYS A 148 9.34 15.20 -4.93
N ALA A 149 10.43 15.37 -4.20
CA ALA A 149 10.41 15.98 -2.86
C ALA A 149 9.90 17.43 -2.87
N GLU A 150 10.21 18.21 -3.91
CA GLU A 150 9.73 19.59 -4.08
C GLU A 150 8.20 19.68 -4.27
N ASN A 151 7.54 18.57 -4.59
CA ASN A 151 6.09 18.47 -4.69
C ASN A 151 5.49 17.52 -3.63
N ASP A 152 6.13 17.42 -2.46
CA ASP A 152 5.71 16.57 -1.34
C ASP A 152 5.44 15.12 -1.75
N PHE A 153 6.15 14.60 -2.74
CA PHE A 153 5.95 13.28 -3.35
C PHE A 153 4.52 13.05 -3.86
N LEU A 154 3.83 14.10 -4.27
CA LEU A 154 2.62 14.02 -5.09
C LEU A 154 3.02 14.10 -6.57
N PRO A 155 2.34 13.39 -7.49
CA PRO A 155 2.59 13.56 -8.91
C PRO A 155 2.20 14.96 -9.37
N ASP A 156 3.05 15.56 -10.18
CA ASP A 156 2.68 16.73 -10.97
C ASP A 156 2.14 16.24 -12.32
N TYR A 157 0.88 16.52 -12.61
CA TYR A 157 0.26 16.08 -13.86
C TYR A 157 0.84 16.79 -15.10
N ASP A 158 1.50 17.93 -14.91
CA ASP A 158 2.21 18.63 -15.99
C ASP A 158 3.54 17.93 -16.35
N ASP A 159 4.07 17.07 -15.49
CA ASP A 159 5.20 16.20 -15.81
C ASP A 159 4.82 15.03 -16.74
N ILE A 160 3.52 14.76 -16.94
CA ILE A 160 3.04 13.69 -17.82
C ILE A 160 2.92 14.25 -19.25
N PRO A 161 3.71 13.76 -20.23
CA PRO A 161 3.61 14.19 -21.61
C PRO A 161 2.17 14.03 -22.13
N GLU A 162 1.68 15.02 -22.87
CA GLU A 162 0.29 15.05 -23.33
C GLU A 162 -0.07 13.83 -24.21
N ASP A 163 0.89 13.36 -25.01
CA ASP A 163 0.70 12.16 -25.83
C ASP A 163 0.63 10.87 -25.02
N VAL A 164 1.29 10.81 -23.84
CA VAL A 164 1.17 9.74 -22.86
C VAL A 164 -0.21 9.82 -22.18
N ALA A 165 -0.59 11.00 -21.68
CA ALA A 165 -1.89 11.21 -21.04
C ALA A 165 -3.06 10.81 -21.95
N LYS A 166 -3.00 11.14 -23.26
CA LYS A 166 -4.02 10.78 -24.26
C LYS A 166 -4.10 9.27 -24.56
N LYS A 167 -3.04 8.51 -24.33
CA LYS A 167 -2.98 7.06 -24.58
C LYS A 167 -3.25 6.23 -23.33
N ALA A 168 -3.03 6.81 -22.14
CA ALA A 168 -3.18 6.12 -20.88
C ALA A 168 -4.62 5.69 -20.65
N LYS A 169 -4.81 4.46 -20.17
CA LYS A 169 -6.09 3.92 -19.74
C LYS A 169 -6.31 4.12 -18.25
N PHE A 170 -5.25 3.93 -17.45
CA PHE A 170 -5.31 4.07 -16.00
C PHE A 170 -4.09 4.79 -15.45
N ILE A 171 -4.29 5.47 -14.32
CA ILE A 171 -3.26 5.94 -13.42
C ILE A 171 -3.51 5.33 -12.04
N TYR A 172 -2.47 4.75 -11.42
CA TYR A 172 -2.52 4.26 -10.04
C TYR A 172 -1.93 5.27 -9.08
N LEU A 173 -2.58 5.48 -7.96
CA LEU A 173 -2.17 6.40 -6.91
C LEU A 173 -2.33 5.73 -5.55
N ASN A 174 -1.37 5.95 -4.64
CA ASN A 174 -1.38 5.37 -3.31
C ASN A 174 -1.08 6.47 -2.28
N TYR A 175 -2.09 6.89 -1.54
CA TYR A 175 -1.95 7.89 -0.47
C TYR A 175 -2.84 7.53 0.72
N PRO A 176 -2.27 7.49 1.97
CA PRO A 176 -0.86 7.66 2.32
C PRO A 176 0.05 6.71 1.58
N ASN A 177 1.22 7.23 1.15
CA ASN A 177 2.06 6.59 0.15
C ASN A 177 3.07 5.59 0.74
N ASN A 178 3.18 4.45 0.13
CA ASN A 178 4.29 3.53 0.26
C ASN A 178 5.16 3.65 -1.01
N PRO A 179 6.42 4.15 -0.92
CA PRO A 179 7.28 4.13 0.27
C PRO A 179 7.41 5.46 1.04
N THR A 180 6.93 6.59 0.53
CA THR A 180 7.36 7.93 0.98
C THR A 180 6.72 8.40 2.28
N GLY A 181 5.55 7.87 2.64
CA GLY A 181 4.75 8.37 3.76
C GLY A 181 4.02 9.69 3.47
N ALA A 182 4.05 10.17 2.23
CA ALA A 182 3.29 11.34 1.78
C ALA A 182 1.79 11.10 1.91
N VAL A 183 1.03 12.19 2.10
CA VAL A 183 -0.43 12.16 2.21
C VAL A 183 -1.05 13.05 1.13
N ALA A 184 -2.19 12.62 0.58
CA ALA A 184 -2.93 13.41 -0.38
C ALA A 184 -3.77 14.49 0.32
N THR A 185 -3.99 15.62 -0.36
CA THR A 185 -4.94 16.65 0.04
C THR A 185 -6.23 16.55 -0.78
N ARG A 186 -7.30 17.21 -0.33
CA ARG A 186 -8.53 17.31 -1.14
C ARG A 186 -8.27 17.99 -2.48
N GLU A 187 -7.46 19.06 -2.49
CA GLU A 187 -7.08 19.76 -3.72
C GLU A 187 -6.33 18.84 -4.70
N PHE A 188 -5.46 17.98 -4.18
CA PHE A 188 -4.79 16.97 -5.03
C PHE A 188 -5.81 16.04 -5.70
N TRP A 189 -6.79 15.53 -4.96
CA TRP A 189 -7.83 14.67 -5.52
C TRP A 189 -8.73 15.40 -6.52
N GLU A 190 -9.03 16.69 -6.32
CA GLU A 190 -9.75 17.52 -7.29
C GLU A 190 -8.96 17.67 -8.61
N LYS A 191 -7.65 17.92 -8.52
CA LYS A 191 -6.77 17.95 -9.70
C LYS A 191 -6.70 16.58 -10.39
N THR A 192 -6.68 15.50 -9.62
CA THR A 192 -6.71 14.13 -10.14
C THR A 192 -7.98 13.85 -10.96
N VAL A 193 -9.15 14.20 -10.42
CA VAL A 193 -10.43 14.03 -11.13
C VAL A 193 -10.49 14.90 -12.38
N ALA A 194 -9.98 16.13 -12.33
CA ALA A 194 -9.90 17.01 -13.49
C ALA A 194 -8.99 16.45 -14.60
N PHE A 195 -7.81 15.92 -14.23
CA PHE A 195 -6.91 15.23 -15.16
C PHE A 195 -7.57 14.01 -15.78
N ALA A 196 -8.19 13.16 -14.97
CA ALA A 196 -8.89 11.96 -15.40
C ALA A 196 -9.98 12.27 -16.43
N LYS A 197 -10.82 13.28 -16.15
CA LYS A 197 -11.90 13.72 -17.08
C LYS A 197 -11.34 14.32 -18.35
N LYS A 198 -10.27 15.14 -18.26
CA LYS A 198 -9.65 15.79 -19.43
C LYS A 198 -9.10 14.78 -20.45
N TYR A 199 -8.47 13.71 -19.96
CA TYR A 199 -7.76 12.77 -20.82
C TYR A 199 -8.47 11.42 -20.94
N ASN A 200 -9.62 11.22 -20.30
CA ASN A 200 -10.37 9.96 -20.22
C ASN A 200 -9.52 8.82 -19.63
N VAL A 201 -8.83 9.09 -18.53
CA VAL A 201 -7.97 8.15 -17.79
C VAL A 201 -8.70 7.66 -16.55
N GLY A 202 -8.77 6.36 -16.36
CA GLY A 202 -9.31 5.75 -15.14
C GLY A 202 -8.35 5.93 -13.95
N VAL A 203 -8.89 6.23 -12.76
CA VAL A 203 -8.11 6.39 -11.53
C VAL A 203 -8.27 5.15 -10.65
N VAL A 204 -7.15 4.61 -10.19
CA VAL A 204 -7.12 3.54 -9.19
C VAL A 204 -6.43 4.07 -7.95
N SER A 205 -7.22 4.32 -6.90
CA SER A 205 -6.72 4.74 -5.59
C SER A 205 -6.44 3.52 -4.72
N ASP A 206 -5.17 3.25 -4.41
CA ASP A 206 -4.77 2.25 -3.43
C ASP A 206 -4.73 2.88 -2.04
N PHE A 207 -5.85 2.78 -1.31
CA PHE A 207 -6.07 3.43 -0.01
C PHE A 207 -5.71 2.52 1.16
N ALA A 208 -4.58 1.83 1.04
CA ALA A 208 -4.15 0.80 1.99
C ALA A 208 -3.89 1.35 3.41
N TYR A 209 -3.53 2.62 3.55
CA TYR A 209 -3.15 3.26 4.81
C TYR A 209 -4.15 4.35 5.23
N GLY A 210 -5.37 4.34 4.72
CA GLY A 210 -6.36 5.41 4.88
C GLY A 210 -6.60 5.86 6.32
N ALA A 211 -6.58 4.93 7.28
CA ALA A 211 -6.74 5.26 8.70
C ALA A 211 -5.44 5.75 9.38
N LEU A 212 -4.27 5.57 8.76
CA LEU A 212 -2.97 5.90 9.36
C LEU A 212 -2.54 7.31 8.95
N GLY A 213 -3.16 8.32 9.54
CA GLY A 213 -2.76 9.72 9.44
C GLY A 213 -2.18 10.22 10.76
N PHE A 214 -1.11 11.00 10.71
CA PHE A 214 -0.39 11.51 11.88
C PHE A 214 -0.70 12.97 12.14
N ASP A 215 -0.33 13.47 13.32
CA ASP A 215 -0.49 14.87 13.73
C ASP A 215 -1.95 15.37 13.63
N GLY A 216 -2.92 14.45 13.82
CA GLY A 216 -4.36 14.74 13.71
C GLY A 216 -4.88 14.84 12.27
N TYR A 217 -4.02 14.59 11.26
CA TYR A 217 -4.45 14.61 9.87
C TYR A 217 -5.36 13.42 9.55
N LYS A 218 -6.51 13.71 8.94
CA LYS A 218 -7.44 12.72 8.43
C LYS A 218 -7.24 12.59 6.92
N ASN A 219 -6.80 11.44 6.47
CA ASN A 219 -6.58 11.19 5.04
C ASN A 219 -7.92 11.22 4.30
N PRO A 220 -8.08 12.09 3.29
CA PRO A 220 -9.29 12.08 2.47
C PRO A 220 -9.33 10.84 1.58
N SER A 221 -10.49 10.20 1.46
CA SER A 221 -10.74 9.21 0.42
C SER A 221 -10.80 9.91 -0.94
N PHE A 222 -10.27 9.27 -1.97
CA PHE A 222 -10.44 9.72 -3.35
C PHE A 222 -11.93 9.89 -3.70
N LEU A 223 -12.77 8.96 -3.22
CA LEU A 223 -14.20 8.93 -3.51
C LEU A 223 -14.99 10.07 -2.86
N GLU A 224 -14.43 10.80 -1.86
CA GLU A 224 -15.05 12.03 -1.33
C GLU A 224 -15.08 13.15 -2.37
N THR A 225 -14.22 13.07 -3.40
CA THR A 225 -14.11 14.13 -4.41
C THR A 225 -15.28 14.07 -5.40
N PRO A 226 -15.97 15.18 -5.64
CA PRO A 226 -17.07 15.22 -6.60
C PRO A 226 -16.65 14.71 -7.98
N GLY A 227 -17.35 13.71 -8.50
CA GLY A 227 -17.07 13.09 -9.79
C GLY A 227 -15.99 12.02 -9.77
N ALA A 228 -15.44 11.65 -8.61
CA ALA A 228 -14.46 10.56 -8.50
C ALA A 228 -15.04 9.21 -8.92
N LYS A 229 -16.28 8.90 -8.53
CA LYS A 229 -16.97 7.66 -8.95
C LYS A 229 -17.21 7.57 -10.46
N ASP A 230 -17.24 8.71 -11.18
CA ASP A 230 -17.37 8.70 -12.64
C ASP A 230 -16.10 8.16 -13.31
N VAL A 231 -14.93 8.36 -12.67
CA VAL A 231 -13.63 8.14 -13.30
C VAL A 231 -12.76 7.08 -12.62
N GLY A 232 -13.17 6.52 -11.47
CA GLY A 232 -12.26 5.59 -10.80
C GLY A 232 -12.86 4.79 -9.67
N ILE A 233 -11.99 3.99 -9.08
CA ILE A 233 -12.26 3.16 -7.90
C ILE A 233 -11.18 3.37 -6.83
N GLU A 234 -11.54 3.01 -5.61
CA GLU A 234 -10.64 2.98 -4.46
C GLU A 234 -10.59 1.57 -3.87
N LEU A 235 -9.39 1.07 -3.57
CA LEU A 235 -9.18 -0.22 -2.93
C LEU A 235 -8.84 -0.01 -1.44
N TYR A 236 -9.67 -0.56 -0.57
CA TYR A 236 -9.49 -0.51 0.88
C TYR A 236 -9.13 -1.89 1.41
N THR A 237 -8.02 -1.99 2.17
CA THR A 237 -7.58 -3.26 2.76
C THR A 237 -7.68 -3.26 4.28
N PHE A 238 -8.06 -4.41 4.84
CA PHE A 238 -8.05 -4.66 6.28
C PHE A 238 -6.64 -4.94 6.82
N SER A 239 -5.68 -5.17 5.93
CA SER A 239 -4.31 -5.59 6.27
C SER A 239 -3.59 -4.62 7.19
N LYS A 240 -3.80 -3.30 7.04
CA LYS A 240 -3.03 -2.26 7.74
C LYS A 240 -3.80 -1.64 8.89
N THR A 241 -5.02 -1.20 8.65
CA THR A 241 -5.89 -0.57 9.66
C THR A 241 -6.26 -1.52 10.80
N PHE A 242 -6.47 -2.79 10.48
CA PHE A 242 -6.95 -3.79 11.43
C PHE A 242 -5.92 -4.89 11.74
N ASN A 243 -4.68 -4.75 11.28
CA ASN A 243 -3.63 -5.75 11.43
C ASN A 243 -4.04 -7.15 10.92
N MET A 244 -4.79 -7.20 9.82
CA MET A 244 -5.33 -8.43 9.23
C MET A 244 -4.59 -8.84 7.95
N ALA A 245 -3.28 -8.58 7.85
CA ALA A 245 -2.52 -8.84 6.62
C ALA A 245 -2.58 -10.31 6.17
N GLY A 246 -2.51 -11.26 7.11
CA GLY A 246 -2.61 -12.69 6.85
C GLY A 246 -4.02 -13.18 6.50
N TRP A 247 -5.07 -12.41 6.80
CA TRP A 247 -6.46 -12.80 6.60
C TRP A 247 -6.95 -12.64 5.18
N ARG A 248 -6.22 -11.86 4.37
CA ARG A 248 -6.50 -11.65 2.96
C ARG A 248 -7.91 -11.09 2.70
N LEU A 249 -8.29 -9.99 3.37
CA LEU A 249 -9.56 -9.32 3.20
C LEU A 249 -9.36 -7.87 2.73
N ALA A 250 -10.07 -7.49 1.68
CA ALA A 250 -10.13 -6.14 1.14
C ALA A 250 -11.43 -5.96 0.34
N PHE A 251 -11.69 -4.76 -0.11
CA PHE A 251 -12.72 -4.48 -1.09
C PHE A 251 -12.29 -3.32 -2.00
N ALA A 252 -12.83 -3.29 -3.22
CA ALA A 252 -12.80 -2.14 -4.10
C ALA A 252 -14.18 -1.47 -4.08
N ALA A 253 -14.20 -0.14 -4.17
CA ALA A 253 -15.41 0.66 -4.20
C ALA A 253 -15.32 1.75 -5.27
N GLY A 254 -16.45 2.14 -5.88
CA GLY A 254 -16.51 3.26 -6.83
C GLY A 254 -17.23 2.97 -8.13
N ASN A 255 -16.58 3.25 -9.27
CA ASN A 255 -17.19 3.14 -10.60
C ASN A 255 -17.79 1.75 -10.89
N GLN A 256 -19.07 1.69 -11.25
CA GLN A 256 -19.81 0.44 -11.42
C GLN A 256 -19.24 -0.46 -12.52
N GLU A 257 -18.76 0.11 -13.62
CA GLU A 257 -18.23 -0.67 -14.74
C GLU A 257 -16.87 -1.30 -14.37
N MET A 258 -16.03 -0.57 -13.65
CA MET A 258 -14.77 -1.10 -13.15
C MET A 258 -15.00 -2.19 -12.07
N ILE A 259 -15.98 -1.98 -11.20
CA ILE A 259 -16.38 -2.98 -10.18
C ILE A 259 -16.93 -4.24 -10.83
N GLU A 260 -17.77 -4.11 -11.87
CA GLU A 260 -18.29 -5.26 -12.59
C GLU A 260 -17.19 -6.05 -13.32
N ALA A 261 -16.21 -5.36 -13.89
CA ALA A 261 -15.08 -6.04 -14.54
C ALA A 261 -14.22 -6.83 -13.52
N LEU A 262 -13.99 -6.27 -12.32
CA LEU A 262 -13.34 -7.00 -11.23
C LEU A 262 -14.16 -8.21 -10.76
N ASN A 263 -15.45 -8.05 -10.56
CA ASN A 263 -16.32 -9.15 -10.21
C ASN A 263 -16.28 -10.27 -11.28
N LEU A 264 -16.34 -9.89 -12.56
CA LEU A 264 -16.34 -10.86 -13.66
C LEU A 264 -15.03 -11.67 -13.72
N ILE A 265 -13.86 -11.03 -13.58
CA ILE A 265 -12.60 -11.76 -13.60
C ILE A 265 -12.49 -12.69 -12.38
N GLN A 266 -12.94 -12.24 -11.20
CA GLN A 266 -12.92 -13.07 -9.98
C GLN A 266 -13.89 -14.25 -10.04
N ASP A 267 -15.05 -14.11 -10.70
CA ASP A 267 -15.97 -15.22 -10.94
C ASP A 267 -15.28 -16.40 -11.67
N HIS A 268 -14.21 -16.11 -12.44
CA HIS A 268 -13.44 -17.10 -13.19
C HIS A 268 -12.14 -17.56 -12.52
N LEU A 269 -11.59 -16.78 -11.58
CA LEU A 269 -10.32 -17.09 -10.93
C LEU A 269 -10.51 -17.81 -9.60
N PHE A 270 -11.49 -17.42 -8.81
CA PHE A 270 -11.77 -18.09 -7.54
C PHE A 270 -13.22 -17.79 -7.09
N VAL A 271 -13.75 -18.58 -6.16
CA VAL A 271 -15.17 -18.44 -5.78
C VAL A 271 -15.42 -17.18 -4.96
N SER A 272 -14.78 -17.05 -3.81
CA SER A 272 -14.89 -15.87 -2.92
C SER A 272 -13.98 -16.03 -1.71
N VAL A 273 -13.79 -14.94 -0.96
CA VAL A 273 -13.14 -14.96 0.35
C VAL A 273 -13.96 -15.80 1.33
N TYR A 274 -13.26 -16.56 2.19
CA TYR A 274 -13.89 -17.40 3.22
C TYR A 274 -14.95 -16.63 4.01
N PRO A 275 -16.21 -17.15 4.09
CA PRO A 275 -17.32 -16.42 4.71
C PRO A 275 -17.07 -15.93 6.13
N ALA A 276 -16.43 -16.75 6.98
CA ALA A 276 -16.16 -16.33 8.35
C ALA A 276 -15.16 -15.15 8.44
N VAL A 277 -14.26 -15.00 7.46
CA VAL A 277 -13.38 -13.82 7.37
C VAL A 277 -14.17 -12.57 6.97
N GLN A 278 -15.17 -12.71 6.09
CA GLN A 278 -16.08 -11.62 5.74
C GLN A 278 -16.95 -11.20 6.94
N ASP A 279 -17.48 -12.16 7.72
CA ASP A 279 -18.22 -11.88 8.95
C ASP A 279 -17.34 -11.16 9.99
N ALA A 280 -16.10 -11.60 10.17
CA ALA A 280 -15.13 -10.90 11.03
C ALA A 280 -14.81 -9.49 10.49
N GLY A 281 -14.81 -9.30 9.18
CA GLY A 281 -14.70 -7.99 8.54
C GLY A 281 -15.87 -7.07 8.87
N ILE A 282 -17.11 -7.60 8.94
CA ILE A 282 -18.27 -6.84 9.42
C ILE A 282 -18.04 -6.37 10.86
N VAL A 283 -17.60 -7.28 11.73
CA VAL A 283 -17.28 -6.95 13.12
C VAL A 283 -16.19 -5.88 13.19
N ALA A 284 -15.17 -5.96 12.34
CA ALA A 284 -14.10 -4.95 12.27
C ALA A 284 -14.63 -3.56 11.92
N LEU A 285 -15.63 -3.48 11.02
CA LEU A 285 -16.18 -2.21 10.55
C LEU A 285 -17.25 -1.62 11.47
N GLU A 286 -18.03 -2.45 12.16
CA GLU A 286 -19.24 -2.03 12.88
C GLU A 286 -19.06 -1.98 14.41
N SER A 287 -17.99 -2.58 14.97
CA SER A 287 -17.76 -2.59 16.42
C SER A 287 -17.53 -1.18 16.99
N PRO A 288 -18.11 -0.86 18.14
CA PRO A 288 -17.80 0.38 18.86
C PRO A 288 -16.34 0.46 19.34
N GLU A 289 -15.61 -0.66 19.39
CA GLU A 289 -14.19 -0.71 19.71
C GLU A 289 -13.28 -0.28 18.57
N ARG A 290 -13.80 -0.25 17.32
CA ARG A 290 -13.04 0.07 16.12
C ARG A 290 -12.22 1.36 16.23
N ASP A 291 -12.89 2.46 16.49
CA ASP A 291 -12.24 3.78 16.48
C ASP A 291 -11.25 3.96 17.64
N PRO A 292 -11.57 3.54 18.88
CA PRO A 292 -10.59 3.52 19.96
C PRO A 292 -9.33 2.69 19.67
N GLU A 293 -9.47 1.51 19.10
CA GLU A 293 -8.32 0.65 18.79
C GLU A 293 -7.48 1.21 17.62
N ILE A 294 -8.12 1.76 16.58
CA ILE A 294 -7.41 2.45 15.49
C ILE A 294 -6.67 3.68 16.04
N ALA A 295 -7.27 4.46 16.94
CA ALA A 295 -6.61 5.61 17.54
C ALA A 295 -5.35 5.22 18.34
N LYS A 296 -5.39 4.11 19.09
CA LYS A 296 -4.20 3.56 19.78
C LYS A 296 -3.13 3.14 18.78
N LEU A 297 -3.50 2.48 17.69
CA LEU A 297 -2.58 2.06 16.64
C LEU A 297 -1.90 3.25 15.94
N VAL A 298 -2.67 4.29 15.62
CA VAL A 298 -2.15 5.54 15.03
C VAL A 298 -1.17 6.21 16.00
N ALA A 299 -1.53 6.34 17.28
CA ALA A 299 -0.65 6.91 18.30
C ALA A 299 0.66 6.12 18.45
N LEU A 300 0.60 4.80 18.39
CA LEU A 300 1.79 3.93 18.41
C LEU A 300 2.71 4.23 17.21
N TYR A 301 2.19 4.21 15.99
CA TYR A 301 3.02 4.46 14.81
C TYR A 301 3.53 5.90 14.74
N GLN A 302 2.76 6.87 15.20
CA GLN A 302 3.22 8.25 15.32
C GLN A 302 4.38 8.36 16.31
N SER A 303 4.27 7.74 17.49
CA SER A 303 5.35 7.75 18.49
C SER A 303 6.65 7.12 17.97
N ARG A 304 6.52 6.05 17.18
CA ARG A 304 7.66 5.39 16.51
C ARG A 304 8.30 6.28 15.45
N ARG A 305 7.46 6.93 14.60
CA ARG A 305 7.93 7.91 13.63
C ARG A 305 8.73 9.03 14.33
N ASP A 306 8.15 9.61 15.36
CA ASP A 306 8.75 10.72 16.08
C ASP A 306 10.06 10.31 16.74
N ALA A 307 10.11 9.14 17.38
CA ALA A 307 11.33 8.62 17.99
C ALA A 307 12.46 8.42 16.96
N PHE A 308 12.13 7.79 15.82
CA PHE A 308 13.10 7.53 14.76
C PHE A 308 13.59 8.82 14.11
N VAL A 309 12.67 9.69 13.66
CA VAL A 309 13.01 10.92 12.95
C VAL A 309 13.79 11.86 13.84
N ASN A 310 13.36 12.06 15.10
CA ASN A 310 14.09 12.91 16.05
C ASN A 310 15.50 12.39 16.38
N ALA A 311 15.72 11.08 16.36
CA ALA A 311 17.05 10.50 16.54
C ALA A 311 17.91 10.69 15.27
N ALA A 312 17.33 10.47 14.09
CA ALA A 312 18.02 10.61 12.81
C ALA A 312 18.47 12.06 12.53
N GLU A 313 17.61 13.04 12.79
CA GLU A 313 17.96 14.46 12.62
C GLU A 313 19.14 14.88 13.49
N LYS A 314 19.30 14.34 14.69
CA LYS A 314 20.45 14.64 15.58
C LYS A 314 21.80 14.20 15.01
N ILE A 315 21.79 13.24 14.10
CA ILE A 315 23.02 12.76 13.44
C ILE A 315 23.19 13.34 12.03
N GLY A 316 22.32 14.26 11.59
CA GLY A 316 22.33 14.86 10.25
C GLY A 316 21.69 13.96 9.17
N TRP A 317 20.93 12.94 9.56
CA TRP A 317 20.21 12.07 8.61
C TRP A 317 18.77 12.55 8.42
N HIS A 318 18.53 13.24 7.30
CA HIS A 318 17.27 13.92 7.07
C HIS A 318 16.17 13.01 6.50
N ALA A 319 14.97 13.20 7.02
CA ALA A 319 13.76 12.53 6.62
C ALA A 319 12.83 13.43 5.80
N PHE A 320 12.13 12.87 4.82
CA PHE A 320 10.84 13.44 4.45
C PHE A 320 9.85 13.21 5.60
N LYS A 321 9.17 14.27 6.05
CA LYS A 321 8.23 14.18 7.16
C LYS A 321 7.00 13.37 6.75
N SER A 322 6.96 12.09 7.12
CA SER A 322 5.82 11.21 6.87
C SER A 322 4.55 11.73 7.56
N GLY A 323 3.51 11.99 6.77
CA GLY A 323 2.18 12.36 7.26
C GLY A 323 1.27 11.16 7.56
N GLY A 324 1.68 9.95 7.16
CA GLY A 324 0.92 8.73 7.34
C GLY A 324 1.75 7.48 7.09
N THR A 325 1.11 6.32 7.04
CA THR A 325 1.71 4.98 6.95
C THR A 325 2.48 4.57 8.21
N PHE A 326 3.27 3.51 8.15
CA PHE A 326 4.27 3.14 9.15
C PHE A 326 5.68 3.10 8.51
N TYR A 327 5.93 4.03 7.57
CA TYR A 327 7.23 4.17 6.91
C TYR A 327 7.81 5.55 7.13
N ALA A 328 9.14 5.62 7.13
CA ALA A 328 9.89 6.85 6.95
C ALA A 328 10.72 6.75 5.67
N TRP A 329 10.84 7.84 4.93
CA TRP A 329 11.59 7.95 3.69
C TRP A 329 12.80 8.83 3.93
N MET A 330 13.99 8.22 3.89
CA MET A 330 15.23 8.82 4.35
C MET A 330 16.17 9.04 3.18
N THR A 331 16.88 10.16 3.18
CA THR A 331 17.89 10.46 2.15
C THR A 331 19.09 9.51 2.25
N VAL A 332 19.71 9.24 1.11
CA VAL A 332 20.97 8.49 1.02
C VAL A 332 22.13 9.49 1.07
N PRO A 333 23.21 9.24 1.83
CA PRO A 333 24.39 10.10 1.87
C PRO A 333 25.02 10.26 0.48
N LYS A 334 25.61 11.43 0.23
CA LYS A 334 26.30 11.73 -1.02
C LYS A 334 27.40 10.69 -1.31
N GLY A 335 27.39 10.18 -2.54
CA GLY A 335 28.38 9.19 -3.01
C GLY A 335 27.93 7.74 -2.92
N TYR A 336 26.75 7.46 -2.37
CA TYR A 336 26.14 6.13 -2.34
C TYR A 336 24.93 6.04 -3.26
N THR A 337 24.71 4.88 -3.86
CA THR A 337 23.39 4.47 -4.34
C THR A 337 22.56 3.94 -3.16
N SER A 338 21.24 3.86 -3.31
CA SER A 338 20.37 3.32 -2.24
C SER A 338 20.70 1.87 -1.89
N GLU A 339 21.11 1.06 -2.86
CA GLU A 339 21.53 -0.32 -2.65
C GLU A 339 22.86 -0.41 -1.92
N GLN A 340 23.86 0.39 -2.32
CA GLN A 340 25.15 0.45 -1.62
C GLN A 340 25.00 0.90 -0.18
N PHE A 341 24.17 1.91 0.07
CA PHE A 341 23.92 2.40 1.41
C PHE A 341 23.21 1.35 2.27
N ALA A 342 22.17 0.69 1.75
CA ALA A 342 21.48 -0.37 2.45
C ALA A 342 22.41 -1.56 2.78
N ASP A 343 23.33 -1.92 1.87
CA ASP A 343 24.32 -2.96 2.11
C ASP A 343 25.35 -2.57 3.19
N VAL A 344 25.80 -1.30 3.23
CA VAL A 344 26.67 -0.77 4.30
C VAL A 344 25.96 -0.85 5.64
N LEU A 345 24.70 -0.37 5.73
CA LEU A 345 23.94 -0.41 6.99
C LEU A 345 23.74 -1.84 7.50
N LEU A 346 23.42 -2.78 6.62
CA LEU A 346 23.25 -4.18 7.01
C LEU A 346 24.56 -4.84 7.46
N ASN A 347 25.66 -4.58 6.77
CA ASN A 347 26.92 -5.25 7.05
C ASN A 347 27.68 -4.67 8.24
N GLU A 348 27.63 -3.35 8.45
CA GLU A 348 28.47 -2.66 9.43
C GLU A 348 27.67 -2.20 10.66
N ALA A 349 26.41 -1.75 10.48
CA ALA A 349 25.54 -1.38 11.59
C ALA A 349 24.58 -2.49 12.03
N HIS A 350 24.46 -3.56 11.26
CA HIS A 350 23.46 -4.62 11.43
C HIS A 350 22.02 -4.08 11.46
N VAL A 351 21.77 -3.09 10.61
CA VAL A 351 20.46 -2.46 10.40
C VAL A 351 20.03 -2.71 8.95
N ALA A 352 18.94 -3.42 8.76
CA ALA A 352 18.38 -3.65 7.43
C ALA A 352 17.37 -2.56 7.08
N VAL A 353 17.51 -1.96 5.90
CA VAL A 353 16.57 -0.98 5.32
C VAL A 353 16.20 -1.40 3.91
N ALA A 354 15.09 -0.91 3.35
CA ALA A 354 14.74 -1.21 1.96
C ALA A 354 15.32 -0.11 1.04
N PRO A 355 16.23 -0.48 0.10
CA PRO A 355 16.76 0.50 -0.85
C PRO A 355 15.65 1.07 -1.73
N GLY A 356 15.68 2.39 -1.94
CA GLY A 356 14.63 3.10 -2.67
C GLY A 356 14.53 2.72 -4.15
N LYS A 357 15.65 2.29 -4.76
CA LYS A 357 15.70 1.72 -6.11
C LYS A 357 14.70 0.57 -6.31
N GLY A 358 14.41 -0.19 -5.26
CA GLY A 358 13.42 -1.26 -5.31
C GLY A 358 11.98 -0.80 -5.47
N PHE A 359 11.72 0.49 -5.35
CA PHE A 359 10.40 1.12 -5.57
C PHE A 359 10.32 1.89 -6.89
N GLY A 360 11.42 1.99 -7.63
CA GLY A 360 11.51 2.68 -8.91
C GLY A 360 12.82 3.46 -9.06
N GLU A 361 13.08 3.96 -10.27
CA GLU A 361 14.32 4.68 -10.59
C GLU A 361 14.45 5.97 -9.78
N ALA A 362 13.36 6.73 -9.62
CA ALA A 362 13.35 7.97 -8.86
C ALA A 362 13.51 7.74 -7.34
N GLY A 363 13.39 6.49 -6.89
CA GLY A 363 13.67 6.11 -5.50
C GLY A 363 15.16 6.00 -5.17
N ASP A 364 16.08 6.01 -6.17
CA ASP A 364 17.52 5.80 -5.94
C ASP A 364 18.13 7.01 -5.27
N GLY A 365 17.94 7.57 -4.39
CA GLY A 365 18.45 8.66 -3.53
C GLY A 365 17.90 8.55 -2.13
N TYR A 366 17.13 7.46 -1.91
CA TYR A 366 16.41 7.26 -0.66
C TYR A 366 16.47 5.81 -0.19
N VAL A 367 16.13 5.60 1.08
CA VAL A 367 15.83 4.28 1.66
C VAL A 367 14.53 4.35 2.44
N ARG A 368 13.73 3.27 2.40
CA ARG A 368 12.51 3.14 3.20
C ARG A 368 12.82 2.45 4.51
N ILE A 369 12.37 3.05 5.60
CA ILE A 369 12.42 2.53 6.96
C ILE A 369 11.03 2.06 7.38
N GLY A 370 10.89 0.80 7.76
CA GLY A 370 9.68 0.28 8.41
C GLY A 370 9.70 0.56 9.91
N LEU A 371 8.74 1.34 10.40
CA LEU A 371 8.59 1.71 11.80
C LEU A 371 7.86 0.60 12.59
N LEU A 372 8.35 -0.63 12.47
CA LEU A 372 7.67 -1.87 12.89
C LEU A 372 8.40 -2.59 14.03
N VAL A 373 9.15 -1.83 14.81
CA VAL A 373 9.80 -2.27 16.06
C VAL A 373 9.57 -1.21 17.15
N SER A 374 9.96 -1.48 18.40
CA SER A 374 9.75 -0.51 19.50
C SER A 374 10.50 0.81 19.27
N PRO A 375 10.06 1.94 19.87
CA PRO A 375 10.77 3.21 19.79
C PRO A 375 12.23 3.13 20.21
N GLU A 376 12.54 2.36 21.28
CA GLU A 376 13.90 2.17 21.79
C GLU A 376 14.77 1.47 20.74
N ARG A 377 14.19 0.47 20.06
CA ARG A 377 14.90 -0.29 19.02
C ARG A 377 15.14 0.55 17.76
N LEU A 378 14.23 1.48 17.46
CA LEU A 378 14.40 2.45 16.37
C LEU A 378 15.54 3.45 16.69
N VAL A 379 15.59 3.96 17.92
CA VAL A 379 16.67 4.85 18.38
C VAL A 379 18.02 4.11 18.36
N GLU A 380 18.06 2.87 18.85
CA GLU A 380 19.25 2.02 18.78
C GLU A 380 19.77 1.82 17.35
N ALA A 381 18.86 1.64 16.38
CA ALA A 381 19.26 1.54 14.98
C ALA A 381 19.99 2.80 14.51
N VAL A 382 19.47 3.98 14.86
CA VAL A 382 20.14 5.27 14.55
C VAL A 382 21.47 5.39 15.25
N GLU A 383 21.58 5.01 16.53
CA GLU A 383 22.85 5.02 17.28
C GLU A 383 23.92 4.10 16.69
N ARG A 384 23.49 2.94 16.13
CA ARG A 384 24.39 2.04 15.40
C ARG A 384 24.88 2.67 14.10
N ILE A 385 23.99 3.36 13.38
CA ILE A 385 24.31 4.06 12.13
C ILE A 385 25.22 5.26 12.37
N ASP A 386 25.01 6.02 13.45
CA ASP A 386 25.85 7.18 13.83
C ASP A 386 27.33 6.81 13.96
N LYS A 387 27.64 5.60 14.45
CA LYS A 387 29.02 5.11 14.60
C LYS A 387 29.77 4.96 13.28
N LEU A 388 29.05 4.91 12.16
CA LEU A 388 29.65 4.84 10.83
C LEU A 388 30.12 6.21 10.31
N ASN A 389 29.75 7.30 10.97
CA ASN A 389 30.11 8.68 10.61
C ASN A 389 29.79 9.02 9.12
N LEU A 390 28.63 8.64 8.65
CA LEU A 390 28.20 8.80 7.24
C LEU A 390 27.53 10.16 6.97
N PHE A 391 27.17 10.90 8.02
CA PHE A 391 26.42 12.16 7.92
C PHE A 391 27.21 13.32 8.52
N GLU A 392 27.07 14.49 7.91
CA GLU A 392 27.62 15.74 8.47
C GLU A 392 26.70 16.21 9.60
N LYS A 393 27.25 16.37 10.80
CA LYS A 393 26.49 16.93 11.93
C LYS A 393 26.55 18.45 11.82
N GLU A 394 25.38 19.12 11.84
CA GLU A 394 25.29 20.58 11.92
C GLU A 394 25.81 21.13 13.24
#